data_05d9b518c052e5a7e8704d90f9bcba1d
#
_entry.id   05d9b518c052e5a7e8704d90f9bcba1d
#
_cell.length_a   1.000
_cell.length_b   1.000
_cell.length_c   1.000
_cell.angle_alpha   90.00
_cell.angle_beta   90.00
_cell.angle_gamma   90.00
#
_symmetry.space_group_name_H-M   'P 1'
#
loop_
_entity.id
_entity.type
_entity.pdbx_description
1 polymer ?
#
loop_
_entity_poly.entity_id
_entity_poly.type
_entity_poly.pdbx_seq_one_letter_code
_entity_poly.pdbx_strand_id
1 'polypeptide(L)'
;CIVTVYPMYYVLIRSVSAPEHALAGDMLLFPKGFDLNSYRVILSDTTLWRAYGNTLLYVVVTTLLMLLFCTLCAYPLCMPGLLGKKAVVTYLLVPMYFSGGLIPTFLVMNRLGLYNNIWAVILPGSLSIWNIILARTYFASIPDTIRESAAIDGASHFTILLRIYTPLAKPILAVISIYTIVITWNSWFNALVYLPD
;
A
#
# COMPACT_ATOMS: atom_id res chain seq x y z
N CYS A 1 11.77 23.36 -10.47
CA CYS A 1 11.23 22.49 -11.54
C CYS A 1 12.34 21.97 -12.47
N ILE A 2 13.22 22.83 -13.09
CA ILE A 2 14.24 22.36 -14.05
C ILE A 2 15.23 21.39 -13.38
N VAL A 3 15.77 21.73 -12.21
CA VAL A 3 16.72 20.91 -11.47
C VAL A 3 16.16 19.53 -11.08
N THR A 4 14.86 19.43 -10.83
CA THR A 4 14.20 18.16 -10.46
C THR A 4 13.79 17.32 -11.67
N VAL A 5 13.51 17.93 -12.80
CA VAL A 5 13.12 17.24 -14.03
C VAL A 5 14.33 16.76 -14.84
N TYR A 6 15.43 17.51 -14.78
CA TYR A 6 16.62 17.20 -15.57
C TYR A 6 17.20 15.79 -15.34
N PRO A 7 17.33 15.26 -14.10
CA PRO A 7 17.80 13.90 -13.90
C PRO A 7 16.92 12.83 -14.58
N MET A 8 15.61 13.00 -14.53
CA MET A 8 14.66 12.08 -15.19
C MET A 8 14.78 12.15 -16.72
N TYR A 9 14.89 13.38 -17.24
CA TYR A 9 15.13 13.61 -18.67
C TYR A 9 16.46 13.01 -19.15
N TYR A 10 17.53 13.17 -18.35
CA TYR A 10 18.84 12.59 -18.62
C TYR A 10 18.82 11.06 -18.67
N VAL A 11 18.10 10.41 -17.76
CA VAL A 11 17.90 8.94 -17.78
C VAL A 11 17.16 8.51 -19.06
N LEU A 12 16.14 9.25 -19.47
CA LEU A 12 15.43 8.97 -20.72
C LEU A 12 16.34 9.08 -21.94
N ILE A 13 17.16 10.13 -22.04
CA ILE A 13 18.12 10.28 -23.15
C ILE A 13 19.10 9.11 -23.16
N ARG A 14 19.65 8.75 -22.01
CA ARG A 14 20.59 7.62 -21.88
C ARG A 14 19.96 6.31 -22.31
N SER A 15 18.70 6.06 -21.97
CA SER A 15 18.02 4.79 -22.27
C SER A 15 17.80 4.55 -23.76
N VAL A 16 17.75 5.61 -24.56
CA VAL A 16 17.52 5.55 -26.03
C VAL A 16 18.81 5.84 -26.84
N SER A 17 19.95 5.97 -26.19
CA SER A 17 21.24 6.27 -26.84
C SER A 17 22.09 5.03 -26.97
N ALA A 18 23.00 5.05 -27.95
CA ALA A 18 23.96 3.96 -28.16
C ALA A 18 24.79 3.68 -26.89
N PRO A 19 25.10 2.42 -26.58
CA PRO A 19 25.79 2.02 -25.34
C PRO A 19 27.12 2.73 -25.13
N GLU A 20 27.88 3.00 -26.18
CA GLU A 20 29.17 3.71 -26.17
C GLU A 20 29.03 5.12 -25.57
N HIS A 21 28.03 5.88 -26.01
CA HIS A 21 27.75 7.23 -25.53
C HIS A 21 27.08 7.21 -24.14
N ALA A 22 26.22 6.20 -23.90
CA ALA A 22 25.59 6.01 -22.60
C ALA A 22 26.61 5.73 -21.49
N LEU A 23 27.67 4.96 -21.76
CA LEU A 23 28.76 4.67 -20.83
C LEU A 23 29.73 5.85 -20.67
N ALA A 24 30.04 6.54 -21.77
CA ALA A 24 30.95 7.70 -21.75
C ALA A 24 30.36 8.92 -21.03
N GLY A 25 29.02 9.00 -20.90
CA GLY A 25 28.34 10.12 -20.23
C GLY A 25 28.47 11.45 -20.97
N ASP A 26 28.79 11.41 -22.26
CA ASP A 26 29.07 12.59 -23.11
C ASP A 26 27.80 13.26 -23.66
N MET A 27 26.64 12.94 -23.11
CA MET A 27 25.34 13.47 -23.50
C MET A 27 24.81 14.42 -22.42
N LEU A 28 24.31 15.58 -22.84
CA LEU A 28 23.73 16.57 -21.92
C LEU A 28 22.23 16.81 -22.18
N LEU A 29 21.85 17.07 -23.45
CA LEU A 29 20.49 17.47 -23.79
C LEU A 29 19.83 16.61 -24.88
N PHE A 30 20.60 15.91 -25.71
CA PHE A 30 20.05 15.12 -26.82
C PHE A 30 20.67 13.73 -26.86
N PRO A 31 19.91 12.69 -27.29
CA PRO A 31 20.43 11.35 -27.46
C PRO A 31 21.48 11.32 -28.58
N LYS A 32 22.54 10.53 -28.39
CA LYS A 32 23.55 10.27 -29.40
C LYS A 32 23.49 8.82 -29.86
N GLY A 33 23.35 8.58 -31.16
CA GLY A 33 23.23 7.24 -31.71
C GLY A 33 21.99 6.54 -31.18
N PHE A 34 20.82 6.76 -31.82
CA PHE A 34 19.55 6.17 -31.37
C PHE A 34 19.61 4.63 -31.39
N ASP A 35 19.45 3.99 -30.24
CA ASP A 35 19.44 2.54 -30.09
C ASP A 35 18.40 2.09 -29.06
N LEU A 36 17.56 1.12 -29.42
CA LEU A 36 16.54 0.50 -28.57
C LEU A 36 16.92 -0.91 -28.12
N ASN A 37 18.14 -1.36 -28.38
CA ASN A 37 18.56 -2.71 -28.05
C ASN A 37 18.48 -3.01 -26.55
N SER A 38 18.79 -2.03 -25.71
CA SER A 38 18.62 -2.14 -24.25
C SER A 38 17.17 -2.48 -23.86
N TYR A 39 16.20 -1.82 -24.49
CA TYR A 39 14.77 -2.13 -24.27
C TYR A 39 14.40 -3.53 -24.76
N ARG A 40 14.92 -3.94 -25.93
CA ARG A 40 14.67 -5.29 -26.45
C ARG A 40 15.19 -6.36 -25.49
N VAL A 41 16.41 -6.21 -24.97
CA VAL A 41 17.01 -7.15 -24.00
C VAL A 41 16.17 -7.22 -22.72
N ILE A 42 15.82 -6.07 -22.14
CA ILE A 42 15.02 -6.00 -20.91
C ILE A 42 13.62 -6.61 -21.14
N LEU A 43 12.94 -6.27 -22.22
CA LEU A 43 11.59 -6.77 -22.50
C LEU A 43 11.55 -8.25 -22.87
N SER A 44 12.68 -8.84 -23.31
CA SER A 44 12.80 -10.27 -23.56
C SER A 44 13.09 -11.07 -22.28
N ASP A 45 13.45 -10.42 -21.18
CA ASP A 45 13.72 -11.08 -19.91
C ASP A 45 12.40 -11.49 -19.22
N THR A 46 12.17 -12.79 -19.15
CA THR A 46 11.00 -13.37 -18.47
C THR A 46 10.97 -13.10 -16.98
N THR A 47 12.15 -12.91 -16.35
CA THR A 47 12.28 -12.60 -14.92
C THR A 47 11.63 -11.26 -14.58
N LEU A 48 11.82 -10.26 -15.46
CA LEU A 48 11.20 -8.96 -15.33
C LEU A 48 9.67 -9.05 -15.28
N TRP A 49 9.07 -9.75 -16.24
CA TRP A 49 7.62 -9.90 -16.33
C TRP A 49 7.05 -10.66 -15.13
N ARG A 50 7.78 -11.67 -14.65
CA ARG A 50 7.43 -12.40 -13.44
C ARG A 50 7.45 -11.48 -12.20
N ALA A 51 8.49 -10.65 -12.07
CA ALA A 51 8.60 -9.66 -10.98
C ALA A 51 7.45 -8.64 -11.01
N TYR A 52 7.09 -8.12 -12.19
CA TYR A 52 5.92 -7.25 -12.35
C TYR A 52 4.61 -7.93 -11.96
N GLY A 53 4.42 -9.17 -12.40
CA GLY A 53 3.25 -9.98 -12.03
C GLY A 53 3.12 -10.17 -10.52
N ASN A 54 4.23 -10.50 -9.84
CA ASN A 54 4.27 -10.64 -8.38
C ASN A 54 3.95 -9.31 -7.69
N THR A 55 4.54 -8.20 -8.13
CA THR A 55 4.27 -6.87 -7.58
C THR A 55 2.79 -6.51 -7.72
N LEU A 56 2.19 -6.73 -8.89
CA LEU A 56 0.76 -6.49 -9.11
C LEU A 56 -0.11 -7.33 -8.15
N LEU A 57 0.23 -8.60 -8.00
CA LEU A 57 -0.47 -9.49 -7.06
C LEU A 57 -0.38 -8.97 -5.63
N TYR A 58 0.83 -8.60 -5.17
CA TYR A 58 1.02 -8.05 -3.83
C TYR A 58 0.22 -6.76 -3.63
N VAL A 59 0.27 -5.84 -4.60
CA VAL A 59 -0.46 -4.57 -4.54
C VAL A 59 -1.97 -4.80 -4.45
N VAL A 60 -2.52 -5.64 -5.31
CA VAL A 60 -3.97 -5.91 -5.35
C VAL A 60 -4.44 -6.57 -4.04
N VAL A 61 -3.78 -7.65 -3.63
CA VAL A 61 -4.19 -8.41 -2.44
C VAL A 61 -4.01 -7.57 -1.17
N THR A 62 -2.87 -6.88 -1.02
CA THR A 62 -2.61 -6.00 0.13
C THR A 62 -3.64 -4.87 0.20
N THR A 63 -3.98 -4.24 -0.92
CA THR A 63 -4.96 -3.14 -0.95
C THR A 63 -6.37 -3.63 -0.58
N LEU A 64 -6.80 -4.77 -1.11
CA LEU A 64 -8.10 -5.35 -0.76
C LEU A 64 -8.20 -5.71 0.72
N LEU A 65 -7.17 -6.34 1.28
CA LEU A 65 -7.11 -6.67 2.70
C LEU A 65 -7.04 -5.39 3.57
N MET A 66 -6.26 -4.39 3.15
CA MET A 66 -6.20 -3.09 3.84
C MET A 66 -7.59 -2.44 3.93
N LEU A 67 -8.32 -2.37 2.82
CA LEU A 67 -9.67 -1.82 2.80
C LEU A 67 -10.63 -2.61 3.68
N LEU A 68 -10.56 -3.93 3.64
CA LEU A 68 -11.35 -4.81 4.48
C LEU A 68 -11.07 -4.56 5.96
N PHE A 69 -9.80 -4.61 6.39
CA PHE A 69 -9.43 -4.40 7.79
C PHE A 69 -9.72 -2.96 8.25
N CYS A 70 -9.45 -1.96 7.41
CA CYS A 70 -9.78 -0.57 7.74
C CYS A 70 -11.27 -0.38 7.97
N THR A 71 -12.14 -0.90 7.10
CA THR A 71 -13.59 -0.74 7.24
C THR A 71 -14.12 -1.48 8.47
N LEU A 72 -13.67 -2.73 8.67
CA LEU A 72 -14.08 -3.55 9.82
C LEU A 72 -13.63 -2.98 11.16
N CYS A 73 -12.42 -2.41 11.23
CA CYS A 73 -11.89 -1.81 12.46
C CYS A 73 -12.43 -0.39 12.70
N ALA A 74 -12.52 0.44 11.65
CA ALA A 74 -12.95 1.83 11.78
C ALA A 74 -14.42 1.96 12.18
N TYR A 75 -15.29 1.09 11.69
CA TYR A 75 -16.73 1.15 11.95
C TYR A 75 -17.07 1.02 13.44
N PRO A 76 -16.68 -0.02 14.18
CA PRO A 76 -16.99 -0.09 15.61
C PRO A 76 -16.30 1.05 16.39
N LEU A 77 -15.11 1.48 15.97
CA LEU A 77 -14.38 2.55 16.64
C LEU A 77 -15.00 3.95 16.40
N CYS A 78 -15.87 4.15 15.42
CA CYS A 78 -16.61 5.41 15.28
C CYS A 78 -17.89 5.42 16.13
N MET A 79 -18.44 4.25 16.50
CA MET A 79 -19.72 4.16 17.21
C MET A 79 -19.71 4.89 18.55
N PRO A 80 -20.77 5.67 18.88
CA PRO A 80 -21.01 6.16 20.21
C PRO A 80 -21.32 4.96 21.16
N GLY A 81 -20.84 5.03 22.39
CA GLY A 81 -21.15 4.00 23.41
C GLY A 81 -20.34 2.71 23.35
N LEU A 82 -19.35 2.57 22.48
CA LEU A 82 -18.47 1.42 22.50
C LEU A 82 -17.66 1.38 23.81
N LEU A 83 -17.91 0.36 24.63
CA LEU A 83 -17.21 0.16 25.88
C LEU A 83 -15.71 -0.08 25.64
N GLY A 84 -14.86 0.61 26.40
CA GLY A 84 -13.41 0.47 26.27
C GLY A 84 -12.79 1.14 25.01
N LYS A 85 -13.55 1.93 24.25
CA LYS A 85 -13.07 2.62 23.03
C LYS A 85 -11.72 3.33 23.22
N LYS A 86 -11.56 4.07 24.32
CA LYS A 86 -10.30 4.77 24.62
C LYS A 86 -9.14 3.80 24.78
N ALA A 87 -9.33 2.70 25.52
CA ALA A 87 -8.30 1.69 25.72
C ALA A 87 -7.89 1.01 24.41
N VAL A 88 -8.87 0.62 23.58
CA VAL A 88 -8.60 0.03 22.25
C VAL A 88 -7.83 0.99 21.36
N VAL A 89 -8.24 2.25 21.27
CA VAL A 89 -7.55 3.26 20.47
C VAL A 89 -6.13 3.49 20.98
N THR A 90 -5.93 3.61 22.31
CA THR A 90 -4.59 3.75 22.89
C THR A 90 -3.72 2.53 22.59
N TYR A 91 -4.26 1.32 22.74
CA TYR A 91 -3.55 0.09 22.38
C TYR A 91 -3.11 0.06 20.93
N LEU A 92 -3.96 0.50 19.99
CA LEU A 92 -3.61 0.60 18.58
C LEU A 92 -2.55 1.69 18.32
N LEU A 93 -2.55 2.79 19.06
CA LEU A 93 -1.59 3.88 18.86
C LEU A 93 -0.17 3.51 19.35
N VAL A 94 -0.02 2.66 20.38
CA VAL A 94 1.30 2.29 20.90
C VAL A 94 2.23 1.75 19.81
N PRO A 95 1.88 0.71 19.04
CA PRO A 95 2.78 0.19 18.00
C PRO A 95 2.97 1.15 16.81
N MET A 96 2.15 2.18 16.67
CA MET A 96 2.35 3.21 15.66
C MET A 96 3.58 4.09 15.96
N TYR A 97 3.84 4.34 17.24
CA TYR A 97 4.98 5.16 17.69
C TYR A 97 6.20 4.33 18.11
N PHE A 98 6.00 3.08 18.50
CA PHE A 98 7.05 2.19 18.99
C PHE A 98 7.18 0.97 18.06
N SER A 99 8.19 0.98 17.20
CA SER A 99 8.51 -0.16 16.34
C SER A 99 9.55 -1.05 17.02
N GLY A 100 9.36 -2.36 16.93
CA GLY A 100 10.37 -3.34 17.40
C GLY A 100 11.62 -3.40 16.54
N GLY A 101 11.57 -2.85 15.31
CA GLY A 101 12.65 -2.90 14.34
C GLY A 101 12.64 -4.16 13.47
N LEU A 102 13.64 -4.26 12.59
CA LEU A 102 13.73 -5.32 11.58
C LEU A 102 13.93 -6.71 12.20
N ILE A 103 14.89 -6.84 13.12
CA ILE A 103 15.27 -8.15 13.69
C ILE A 103 14.11 -8.80 14.45
N PRO A 104 13.44 -8.14 15.42
CA PRO A 104 12.27 -8.71 16.08
C PRO A 104 11.14 -9.08 15.11
N THR A 105 10.87 -8.24 14.12
CA THR A 105 9.84 -8.52 13.10
C THR A 105 10.20 -9.76 12.29
N PHE A 106 11.45 -9.89 11.85
CA PHE A 106 11.95 -11.08 11.14
C PHE A 106 11.78 -12.36 11.99
N LEU A 107 12.16 -12.30 13.26
CA LEU A 107 12.02 -13.46 14.15
C LEU A 107 10.56 -13.89 14.34
N VAL A 108 9.64 -12.93 14.45
CA VAL A 108 8.19 -13.22 14.52
C VAL A 108 7.71 -13.86 13.24
N MET A 109 8.06 -13.31 12.06
CA MET A 109 7.67 -13.88 10.77
C MET A 109 8.20 -15.29 10.58
N ASN A 110 9.45 -15.55 10.97
CA ASN A 110 10.05 -16.87 10.90
C ASN A 110 9.35 -17.87 11.85
N ARG A 111 9.05 -17.46 13.09
CA ARG A 111 8.31 -18.31 14.06
C ARG A 111 6.89 -18.64 13.61
N LEU A 112 6.25 -17.73 12.88
CA LEU A 112 4.93 -17.96 12.28
C LEU A 112 4.96 -18.83 11.02
N GLY A 113 6.15 -19.28 10.57
CA GLY A 113 6.31 -20.08 9.36
C GLY A 113 6.04 -19.29 8.07
N LEU A 114 6.15 -17.95 8.13
CA LEU A 114 5.91 -17.08 6.97
C LEU A 114 7.18 -16.78 6.17
N TYR A 115 8.36 -17.25 6.61
CA TYR A 115 9.59 -17.10 5.84
C TYR A 115 9.50 -17.87 4.52
N ASN A 116 9.98 -17.26 3.44
CA ASN A 116 9.83 -17.73 2.05
C ASN A 116 8.36 -17.94 1.62
N ASN A 117 7.47 -17.07 2.10
CA ASN A 117 6.06 -17.10 1.77
C ASN A 117 5.56 -15.68 1.46
N ILE A 118 4.75 -15.54 0.40
CA ILE A 118 4.20 -14.25 -0.04
C ILE A 118 3.43 -13.52 1.05
N TRP A 119 2.85 -14.26 1.98
CA TRP A 119 2.10 -13.67 3.11
C TRP A 119 3.00 -12.89 4.07
N ALA A 120 4.32 -13.13 4.10
CA ALA A 120 5.26 -12.32 4.87
C ALA A 120 5.35 -10.88 4.37
N VAL A 121 5.08 -10.66 3.09
CA VAL A 121 5.04 -9.31 2.48
C VAL A 121 3.64 -8.72 2.57
N ILE A 122 2.61 -9.51 2.28
CA ILE A 122 1.22 -9.06 2.18
C ILE A 122 0.63 -8.69 3.56
N LEU A 123 0.76 -9.56 4.56
CA LEU A 123 0.08 -9.37 5.86
C LEU A 123 0.54 -8.12 6.61
N PRO A 124 1.84 -7.83 6.77
CA PRO A 124 2.27 -6.60 7.42
C PRO A 124 1.82 -5.34 6.67
N GLY A 125 1.82 -5.39 5.34
CA GLY A 125 1.38 -4.30 4.48
C GLY A 125 -0.13 -4.06 4.50
N SER A 126 -0.93 -5.08 4.87
CA SER A 126 -2.39 -5.02 4.83
C SER A 126 -3.05 -4.43 6.08
N LEU A 127 -2.27 -4.11 7.11
CA LEU A 127 -2.77 -3.50 8.34
C LEU A 127 -1.97 -2.23 8.67
N SER A 128 -2.60 -1.07 8.55
CA SER A 128 -2.03 0.22 8.93
C SER A 128 -2.93 0.91 9.95
N ILE A 129 -2.40 1.13 11.13
CA ILE A 129 -3.13 1.81 12.21
C ILE A 129 -3.46 3.25 11.79
N TRP A 130 -2.54 3.92 11.10
CA TRP A 130 -2.78 5.24 10.53
C TRP A 130 -4.02 5.27 9.64
N ASN A 131 -4.13 4.31 8.70
CA ASN A 131 -5.27 4.22 7.79
C ASN A 131 -6.57 3.89 8.54
N ILE A 132 -6.51 3.06 9.59
CA ILE A 132 -7.67 2.77 10.44
C ILE A 132 -8.16 4.04 11.15
N ILE A 133 -7.26 4.84 11.72
CA ILE A 133 -7.61 6.10 12.40
C ILE A 133 -8.18 7.11 11.40
N LEU A 134 -7.61 7.18 10.20
CA LEU A 134 -8.08 8.04 9.13
C LEU A 134 -9.52 7.66 8.69
N ALA A 135 -9.75 6.36 8.44
CA ALA A 135 -11.07 5.83 8.11
C ALA A 135 -12.08 6.08 9.25
N ARG A 136 -11.69 5.81 10.50
CA ARG A 136 -12.51 6.08 11.69
C ARG A 136 -12.92 7.55 11.78
N THR A 137 -11.99 8.47 11.55
CA THR A 137 -12.29 9.91 11.61
C THR A 137 -13.31 10.30 10.56
N TYR A 138 -13.17 9.79 9.36
CA TYR A 138 -14.14 9.99 8.28
C TYR A 138 -15.52 9.36 8.62
N PHE A 139 -15.55 8.15 9.11
CA PHE A 139 -16.79 7.48 9.51
C PHE A 139 -17.51 8.25 10.63
N ALA A 140 -16.77 8.82 11.56
CA ALA A 140 -17.32 9.65 12.63
C ALA A 140 -17.90 10.99 12.13
N SER A 141 -17.60 11.44 10.92
CA SER A 141 -18.21 12.63 10.30
C SER A 141 -19.54 12.34 9.61
N ILE A 142 -19.91 11.07 9.43
CA ILE A 142 -21.21 10.67 8.89
C ILE A 142 -22.27 10.89 10.00
N PRO A 143 -23.37 11.59 9.72
CA PRO A 143 -24.39 11.86 10.71
C PRO A 143 -24.98 10.58 11.32
N ASP A 144 -25.07 10.50 12.66
CA ASP A 144 -25.61 9.35 13.39
C ASP A 144 -27.08 9.07 13.03
N THR A 145 -27.82 10.09 12.63
CA THR A 145 -29.23 9.97 12.20
C THR A 145 -29.43 8.95 11.07
N ILE A 146 -28.46 8.83 10.15
CA ILE A 146 -28.52 7.87 9.04
C ILE A 146 -28.42 6.45 9.60
N ARG A 147 -27.54 6.21 10.56
CA ARG A 147 -27.37 4.92 11.23
C ARG A 147 -28.61 4.56 12.07
N GLU A 148 -29.14 5.53 12.81
CA GLU A 148 -30.30 5.34 13.68
C GLU A 148 -31.54 5.00 12.87
N SER A 149 -31.80 5.72 11.78
CA SER A 149 -32.90 5.41 10.86
C SER A 149 -32.80 3.98 10.32
N ALA A 150 -31.62 3.57 9.85
CA ALA A 150 -31.41 2.22 9.36
C ALA A 150 -31.57 1.15 10.46
N ALA A 151 -31.21 1.46 11.71
CA ALA A 151 -31.39 0.57 12.84
C ALA A 151 -32.89 0.42 13.19
N ILE A 152 -33.69 1.48 13.09
CA ILE A 152 -35.14 1.46 13.25
C ILE A 152 -35.80 0.57 12.17
N ASP A 153 -35.26 0.63 10.93
CA ASP A 153 -35.67 -0.22 9.81
C ASP A 153 -35.24 -1.69 9.95
N GLY A 154 -34.62 -2.06 11.08
CA GLY A 154 -34.16 -3.42 11.38
C GLY A 154 -32.86 -3.84 10.70
N ALA A 155 -32.08 -2.91 10.13
CA ALA A 155 -30.80 -3.25 9.52
C ALA A 155 -29.76 -3.68 10.56
N SER A 156 -29.08 -4.79 10.34
CA SER A 156 -27.97 -5.24 11.16
C SER A 156 -26.75 -4.31 11.02
N HIS A 157 -25.87 -4.27 12.03
CA HIS A 157 -24.63 -3.48 11.97
C HIS A 157 -23.79 -3.79 10.72
N PHE A 158 -23.75 -5.05 10.30
CA PHE A 158 -23.01 -5.43 9.10
C PHE A 158 -23.67 -4.91 7.82
N THR A 159 -25.00 -4.90 7.76
CA THR A 159 -25.77 -4.29 6.66
C THR A 159 -25.52 -2.78 6.59
N ILE A 160 -25.55 -2.10 7.74
CA ILE A 160 -25.28 -0.67 7.85
C ILE A 160 -23.85 -0.37 7.36
N LEU A 161 -22.86 -1.15 7.81
CA LEU A 161 -21.47 -0.99 7.35
C LEU A 161 -21.36 -1.11 5.85
N LEU A 162 -21.84 -2.21 5.26
CA LEU A 162 -21.62 -2.50 3.84
C LEU A 162 -22.49 -1.65 2.91
N ARG A 163 -23.76 -1.39 3.27
CA ARG A 163 -24.70 -0.71 2.38
C ARG A 163 -24.77 0.80 2.59
N ILE A 164 -24.33 1.31 3.73
CA ILE A 164 -24.46 2.74 4.07
C ILE A 164 -23.06 3.35 4.27
N TYR A 165 -22.30 2.91 5.28
CA TYR A 165 -21.01 3.51 5.59
C TYR A 165 -19.98 3.35 4.49
N THR A 166 -19.83 2.13 3.95
CA THR A 166 -18.83 1.88 2.91
C THR A 166 -19.09 2.69 1.63
N PRO A 167 -20.30 2.80 1.09
CA PRO A 167 -20.59 3.67 -0.06
C PRO A 167 -20.39 5.16 0.24
N LEU A 168 -20.80 5.66 1.40
CA LEU A 168 -20.59 7.04 1.80
C LEU A 168 -19.11 7.37 2.02
N ALA A 169 -18.32 6.39 2.41
CA ALA A 169 -16.89 6.53 2.66
C ALA A 169 -16.00 6.30 1.43
N LYS A 170 -16.56 6.14 0.23
CA LYS A 170 -15.77 5.97 -1.01
C LYS A 170 -14.61 6.95 -1.16
N PRO A 171 -14.74 8.26 -0.85
CA PRO A 171 -13.63 9.19 -1.00
C PRO A 171 -12.43 8.82 -0.13
N ILE A 172 -12.65 8.49 1.15
CA ILE A 172 -11.55 8.14 2.04
C ILE A 172 -10.97 6.76 1.72
N LEU A 173 -11.80 5.81 1.30
CA LEU A 173 -11.35 4.49 0.87
C LEU A 173 -10.49 4.58 -0.39
N ALA A 174 -10.80 5.48 -1.32
CA ALA A 174 -9.97 5.77 -2.49
C ALA A 174 -8.59 6.34 -2.07
N VAL A 175 -8.55 7.27 -1.13
CA VAL A 175 -7.28 7.83 -0.59
C VAL A 175 -6.44 6.72 0.05
N ILE A 176 -7.03 5.88 0.91
CA ILE A 176 -6.36 4.75 1.55
C ILE A 176 -5.83 3.77 0.50
N SER A 177 -6.62 3.50 -0.55
CA SER A 177 -6.19 2.63 -1.66
C SER A 177 -4.95 3.19 -2.36
N ILE A 178 -4.95 4.48 -2.72
CA ILE A 178 -3.80 5.11 -3.39
C ILE A 178 -2.55 5.04 -2.52
N TYR A 179 -2.65 5.36 -1.22
CA TYR A 179 -1.51 5.26 -0.30
C TYR A 179 -0.98 3.82 -0.22
N THR A 180 -1.86 2.84 -0.07
CA THR A 180 -1.47 1.43 0.01
C THR A 180 -0.83 0.95 -1.29
N ILE A 181 -1.42 1.29 -2.45
CA ILE A 181 -0.86 0.94 -3.76
C ILE A 181 0.54 1.51 -3.92
N VAL A 182 0.74 2.80 -3.66
CA VAL A 182 2.05 3.46 -3.82
C VAL A 182 3.10 2.88 -2.87
N ILE A 183 2.75 2.66 -1.61
CA ILE A 183 3.67 2.09 -0.62
C ILE A 183 4.05 0.66 -1.00
N THR A 184 3.07 -0.17 -1.35
CA THR A 184 3.31 -1.59 -1.69
C THR A 184 4.08 -1.71 -3.00
N TRP A 185 3.77 -0.89 -4.01
CA TRP A 185 4.48 -0.86 -5.28
C TRP A 185 5.97 -0.55 -5.12
N ASN A 186 6.30 0.37 -4.22
CA ASN A 186 7.69 0.75 -3.94
C ASN A 186 8.37 -0.13 -2.88
N SER A 187 7.69 -1.13 -2.32
CA SER A 187 8.20 -2.00 -1.26
C SER A 187 9.04 -3.14 -1.84
N TRP A 188 10.32 -2.91 -2.05
CA TRP A 188 11.27 -3.93 -2.50
C TRP A 188 11.99 -4.63 -1.33
N PHE A 189 12.22 -3.91 -0.23
CA PHE A 189 13.05 -4.38 0.88
C PHE A 189 12.43 -5.58 1.62
N ASN A 190 11.12 -5.56 1.86
CA ASN A 190 10.43 -6.66 2.53
C ASN A 190 10.48 -7.94 1.67
N ALA A 191 10.35 -7.82 0.35
CA ALA A 191 10.49 -8.95 -0.55
C ALA A 191 11.91 -9.53 -0.49
N LEU A 192 12.95 -8.68 -0.50
CA LEU A 192 14.35 -9.10 -0.38
C LEU A 192 14.64 -9.85 0.92
N VAL A 193 14.05 -9.41 2.04
CA VAL A 193 14.31 -10.01 3.37
C VAL A 193 13.55 -11.32 3.58
N TYR A 194 12.31 -11.41 3.08
CA TYR A 194 11.43 -12.54 3.38
C TYR A 194 11.28 -13.56 2.27
N LEU A 195 11.65 -13.23 1.03
CA LEU A 195 11.52 -14.07 -0.16
C LEU A 195 12.89 -14.23 -0.83
N PRO A 196 13.79 -15.06 -0.31
CA PRO A 196 15.15 -15.21 -0.85
C PRO A 196 15.18 -15.95 -2.21
N ASP A 197 14.12 -16.70 -2.59
CA ASP A 197 14.03 -17.52 -3.82
C ASP A 197 13.06 -16.92 -4.86
#